data_bd0cefb92804cc0e98bedbad66a668c1
#
_entry.id   bd0cefb92804cc0e98bedbad66a668c1
#
_cell.length_a   1.000
_cell.length_b   1.000
_cell.length_c   1.000
_cell.angle_alpha   90.00
_cell.angle_beta   90.00
_cell.angle_gamma   90.00
#
_symmetry.space_group_name_H-M   'P 1'
#
loop_
_entity.id
_entity.type
_entity.pdbx_description
1 polymer ?
#
loop_
_entity_poly.entity_id
_entity_poly.type
_entity_poly.pdbx_seq_one_letter_code
_entity_poly.pdbx_strand_id
1 'polypeptide(L)'
;LEWTDAYFNSVIHPLESDGVDFWWLDWQQWKNSKYNPDLSNTFVLNYAFFRDKERMTASLGEKAPRAMIYHRWGGLGSHRYQVGFSGDTYATWDVLSFLPYFTATASNVGYGYWGHDIGGHMQPKGVRETDPELYTRWLQAGVFTPIFKTHSTKDETMEKRFWVFPEHFDAMRSAIRLRYDLSPYIYTMARKAYDTGVSLCRPLYYEWPED
;
A
#
# COMPACT_ATOMS: atom_id res chain seq x y z
N LEU A 1 -11.83 -11.30 23.50
CA LEU A 1 -12.85 -10.37 22.99
C LEU A 1 -12.94 -9.11 23.85
N GLU A 2 -13.09 -9.20 25.19
CA GLU A 2 -13.21 -8.04 26.08
C GLU A 2 -12.05 -7.03 25.94
N TRP A 3 -10.81 -7.49 25.83
CA TRP A 3 -9.65 -6.61 25.61
C TRP A 3 -9.67 -5.92 24.25
N THR A 4 -10.12 -6.63 23.23
CA THR A 4 -10.24 -6.06 21.88
C THR A 4 -11.32 -4.98 21.87
N ASP A 5 -12.48 -5.28 22.44
CA ASP A 5 -13.59 -4.33 22.54
C ASP A 5 -13.22 -3.10 23.38
N ALA A 6 -12.52 -3.31 24.50
CA ALA A 6 -12.03 -2.20 25.34
C ALA A 6 -11.03 -1.32 24.56
N TYR A 7 -10.12 -1.91 23.78
CA TYR A 7 -9.16 -1.18 22.98
C TYR A 7 -9.85 -0.35 21.88
N PHE A 8 -10.76 -0.97 21.12
CA PHE A 8 -11.51 -0.25 20.09
C PHE A 8 -12.33 0.89 20.67
N ASN A 9 -13.09 0.63 21.71
CA ASN A 9 -13.96 1.64 22.31
C ASN A 9 -13.19 2.79 22.99
N SER A 10 -12.03 2.51 23.60
CA SER A 10 -11.30 3.50 24.39
C SER A 10 -10.21 4.23 23.60
N VAL A 11 -9.72 3.67 22.49
CA VAL A 11 -8.60 4.22 21.72
C VAL A 11 -8.98 4.51 20.28
N ILE A 12 -9.53 3.52 19.58
CA ILE A 12 -9.74 3.60 18.13
C ILE A 12 -10.96 4.47 17.78
N HIS A 13 -12.13 4.17 18.33
CA HIS A 13 -13.36 4.88 18.01
C HIS A 13 -13.35 6.37 18.39
N PRO A 14 -12.74 6.81 19.51
CA PRO A 14 -12.58 8.23 19.77
C PRO A 14 -11.79 8.97 18.67
N LEU A 15 -10.69 8.40 18.20
CA LEU A 15 -9.88 8.98 17.13
C LEU A 15 -10.63 8.98 15.77
N GLU A 16 -11.42 7.95 15.50
CA GLU A 16 -12.29 7.93 14.31
C GLU A 16 -13.38 9.01 14.40
N SER A 17 -13.92 9.26 15.59
CA SER A 17 -14.88 10.36 15.83
C SER A 17 -14.23 11.73 15.61
N ASP A 18 -12.95 11.86 15.88
CA ASP A 18 -12.15 13.08 15.64
C ASP A 18 -11.72 13.26 14.17
N GLY A 19 -12.02 12.26 13.29
CA GLY A 19 -11.82 12.38 11.85
C GLY A 19 -10.82 11.42 11.21
N VAL A 20 -10.43 10.34 11.88
CA VAL A 20 -9.62 9.28 11.26
C VAL A 20 -10.51 8.37 10.41
N ASP A 21 -10.30 8.37 9.09
CA ASP A 21 -11.11 7.58 8.15
C ASP A 21 -10.68 6.13 8.05
N PHE A 22 -9.38 5.85 8.13
CA PHE A 22 -8.84 4.49 8.08
C PHE A 22 -7.51 4.37 8.81
N TRP A 23 -7.09 3.16 9.10
CA TRP A 23 -5.90 2.85 9.88
C TRP A 23 -4.81 2.25 9.01
N TRP A 24 -3.56 2.66 9.30
CA TRP A 24 -2.36 2.00 8.79
C TRP A 24 -1.85 0.98 9.81
N LEU A 25 -1.87 -0.29 9.44
CA LEU A 25 -1.41 -1.41 10.24
C LEU A 25 -0.03 -1.85 9.76
N ASP A 26 1.01 -1.44 10.45
CA ASP A 26 2.39 -1.72 10.09
C ASP A 26 2.98 -2.89 10.93
N TRP A 27 4.25 -3.14 10.77
CA TRP A 27 4.96 -4.38 11.13
C TRP A 27 5.13 -4.68 12.63
N GLN A 28 5.02 -3.73 13.55
CA GLN A 28 5.17 -3.93 14.99
C GLN A 28 4.08 -4.84 15.61
N GLN A 29 3.71 -5.87 14.92
CA GLN A 29 2.59 -6.74 15.29
C GLN A 29 3.07 -8.08 15.85
N TRP A 30 4.39 -8.30 15.90
CA TRP A 30 4.97 -9.60 16.21
C TRP A 30 4.61 -10.69 15.17
N LYS A 31 5.25 -11.86 15.23
CA LYS A 31 5.04 -12.87 14.16
C LYS A 31 3.70 -13.56 14.25
N ASN A 32 3.39 -14.15 15.40
CA ASN A 32 2.25 -15.04 15.57
C ASN A 32 1.43 -14.67 16.80
N SER A 33 0.15 -15.01 16.77
CA SER A 33 -0.75 -14.85 17.89
C SER A 33 -0.32 -15.72 19.09
N LYS A 34 -0.35 -15.14 20.29
CA LYS A 34 -0.10 -15.90 21.54
C LYS A 34 -1.16 -16.96 21.81
N TYR A 35 -2.36 -16.77 21.29
CA TYR A 35 -3.50 -17.65 21.53
C TYR A 35 -3.64 -18.73 20.46
N ASN A 36 -3.13 -18.49 19.27
CA ASN A 36 -3.09 -19.44 18.17
C ASN A 36 -1.79 -19.25 17.38
N PRO A 37 -0.75 -20.05 17.66
CA PRO A 37 0.55 -19.93 17.01
C PRO A 37 0.53 -20.14 15.48
N ASP A 38 -0.52 -20.77 14.96
CA ASP A 38 -0.69 -20.98 13.52
C ASP A 38 -1.23 -19.75 12.79
N LEU A 39 -1.70 -18.74 13.53
CA LEU A 39 -2.17 -17.48 12.96
C LEU A 39 -1.14 -16.37 13.12
N SER A 40 -0.80 -15.72 11.99
CA SER A 40 0.00 -14.51 12.05
C SER A 40 -0.79 -13.36 12.67
N ASN A 41 -0.14 -12.55 13.49
CA ASN A 41 -0.76 -11.35 14.05
C ASN A 41 -1.20 -10.35 12.98
N THR A 42 -0.47 -10.25 11.88
CA THR A 42 -0.84 -9.41 10.73
C THR A 42 -2.25 -9.78 10.24
N PHE A 43 -2.51 -11.08 10.05
CA PHE A 43 -3.82 -11.54 9.61
C PHE A 43 -4.92 -11.28 10.64
N VAL A 44 -4.63 -11.55 11.91
CA VAL A 44 -5.58 -11.32 13.01
C VAL A 44 -5.95 -9.85 13.15
N LEU A 45 -4.96 -8.95 13.09
CA LEU A 45 -5.18 -7.52 13.21
C LEU A 45 -5.88 -6.95 11.99
N ASN A 46 -5.50 -7.35 10.79
CA ASN A 46 -6.20 -6.95 9.56
C ASN A 46 -7.68 -7.34 9.63
N TYR A 47 -7.96 -8.57 10.06
CA TYR A 47 -9.33 -9.03 10.27
C TYR A 47 -10.08 -8.17 11.32
N ALA A 48 -9.46 -7.96 12.48
CA ALA A 48 -10.12 -7.23 13.58
C ALA A 48 -10.47 -5.79 13.18
N PHE A 49 -9.51 -5.03 12.64
CA PHE A 49 -9.72 -3.65 12.23
C PHE A 49 -10.69 -3.52 11.05
N PHE A 50 -10.57 -4.39 10.06
CA PHE A 50 -11.46 -4.37 8.91
C PHE A 50 -12.91 -4.70 9.30
N ARG A 51 -13.13 -5.74 10.10
CA ARG A 51 -14.46 -6.14 10.57
C ARG A 51 -15.08 -5.14 11.53
N ASP A 52 -14.26 -4.48 12.34
CA ASP A 52 -14.75 -3.40 13.20
C ASP A 52 -15.27 -2.24 12.35
N LYS A 53 -14.49 -1.81 11.34
CA LYS A 53 -14.92 -0.76 10.41
C LYS A 53 -16.21 -1.12 9.65
N GLU A 54 -16.35 -2.37 9.20
CA GLU A 54 -17.60 -2.84 8.59
C GLU A 54 -18.78 -2.74 9.56
N ARG A 55 -18.59 -3.12 10.83
CA ARG A 55 -19.65 -3.03 11.85
C ARG A 55 -20.04 -1.59 12.15
N MET A 56 -19.07 -0.71 12.29
CA MET A 56 -19.29 0.70 12.56
C MET A 56 -20.07 1.40 11.44
N THR A 57 -19.81 1.01 10.19
CA THR A 57 -20.46 1.62 9.03
C THR A 57 -21.78 0.94 8.63
N ALA A 58 -22.07 -0.26 9.13
CA ALA A 58 -23.25 -1.04 8.75
C ALA A 58 -24.58 -0.28 8.98
N SER A 59 -24.65 0.53 10.02
CA SER A 59 -25.85 1.34 10.35
C SER A 59 -26.13 2.46 9.33
N LEU A 60 -25.16 2.81 8.48
CA LEU A 60 -25.29 3.86 7.48
C LEU A 60 -25.98 3.37 6.18
N GLY A 61 -26.25 2.06 6.09
CA GLY A 61 -26.93 1.45 4.94
C GLY A 61 -26.17 1.67 3.63
N GLU A 62 -26.87 1.99 2.55
CA GLU A 62 -26.26 2.20 1.22
C GLU A 62 -25.28 3.38 1.14
N LYS A 63 -25.31 4.28 2.10
CA LYS A 63 -24.40 5.42 2.22
C LYS A 63 -23.11 5.06 2.97
N ALA A 64 -23.01 3.84 3.49
CA ALA A 64 -21.84 3.40 4.23
C ALA A 64 -20.58 3.46 3.34
N PRO A 65 -19.51 4.14 3.77
CA PRO A 65 -18.24 3.99 3.11
C PRO A 65 -17.77 2.52 3.22
N ARG A 66 -17.14 2.02 2.18
CA ARG A 66 -16.54 0.69 2.26
C ARG A 66 -15.46 0.65 3.32
N ALA A 67 -15.43 -0.42 4.11
CA ALA A 67 -14.35 -0.62 5.05
C ALA A 67 -13.01 -0.64 4.32
N MET A 68 -12.03 0.08 4.88
CA MET A 68 -10.69 0.16 4.33
C MET A 68 -9.68 0.18 5.47
N ILE A 69 -8.60 -0.56 5.29
CA ILE A 69 -7.37 -0.45 6.07
C ILE A 69 -6.19 -0.34 5.11
N TYR A 70 -5.12 0.29 5.54
CA TYR A 70 -3.85 0.30 4.84
C TYR A 70 -2.89 -0.61 5.61
N HIS A 71 -2.53 -1.74 5.02
CA HIS A 71 -1.77 -2.74 5.76
C HIS A 71 -0.49 -3.15 5.02
N ARG A 72 0.41 -3.73 5.77
CA ARG A 72 1.60 -4.36 5.25
C ARG A 72 1.23 -5.71 4.62
N TRP A 73 2.20 -6.46 4.07
CA TRP A 73 1.95 -7.78 3.54
C TRP A 73 1.25 -8.70 4.56
N GLY A 74 0.51 -9.67 4.09
CA GLY A 74 -0.17 -10.63 4.95
C GLY A 74 -0.21 -12.03 4.35
N GLY A 75 0.35 -12.24 3.16
CA GLY A 75 0.32 -13.51 2.45
C GLY A 75 -1.02 -13.83 1.80
N LEU A 76 -1.27 -15.10 1.57
CA LEU A 76 -2.50 -15.57 0.95
C LEU A 76 -3.71 -15.18 1.81
N GLY A 77 -4.76 -14.68 1.15
CA GLY A 77 -5.98 -14.24 1.82
C GLY A 77 -6.01 -12.73 2.15
N SER A 78 -4.89 -12.01 2.03
CA SER A 78 -4.83 -10.57 2.30
C SER A 78 -5.64 -9.72 1.32
N HIS A 79 -6.02 -10.27 0.17
CA HIS A 79 -6.96 -9.62 -0.77
C HIS A 79 -8.32 -9.28 -0.17
N ARG A 80 -8.68 -9.88 0.96
CA ARG A 80 -9.91 -9.58 1.72
C ARG A 80 -9.84 -8.24 2.42
N TYR A 81 -8.64 -7.72 2.64
CA TYR A 81 -8.41 -6.50 3.40
C TYR A 81 -7.65 -5.52 2.53
N GLN A 82 -8.29 -4.49 2.10
CA GLN A 82 -7.68 -3.49 1.23
C GLN A 82 -7.26 -2.29 2.10
N VAL A 83 -6.21 -1.68 1.85
CA VAL A 83 -5.23 -1.54 0.78
C VAL A 83 -3.87 -1.97 1.31
N GLY A 84 -2.86 -2.23 0.47
CA GLY A 84 -1.59 -2.70 0.98
C GLY A 84 -0.33 -2.07 0.39
N PHE A 85 0.82 -2.42 0.95
CA PHE A 85 2.13 -2.06 0.43
C PHE A 85 3.17 -3.14 0.73
N SER A 86 4.30 -3.10 0.01
CA SER A 86 5.33 -4.15 0.07
C SER A 86 6.20 -4.11 1.34
N GLY A 87 6.10 -3.07 2.15
CA GLY A 87 6.95 -2.90 3.34
C GLY A 87 8.31 -2.24 3.02
N ASP A 88 9.27 -2.47 3.91
CA ASP A 88 10.57 -1.81 3.88
C ASP A 88 11.47 -2.38 2.79
N THR A 89 11.84 -1.58 1.83
CA THR A 89 12.74 -1.95 0.74
C THR A 89 13.96 -1.04 0.72
N TYR A 90 15.07 -1.54 0.20
CA TYR A 90 16.25 -0.71 -0.02
C TYR A 90 16.10 0.18 -1.26
N ALA A 91 16.65 1.39 -1.17
CA ALA A 91 16.73 2.31 -2.29
C ALA A 91 17.84 1.86 -3.26
N THR A 92 17.53 0.90 -4.14
CA THR A 92 18.46 0.36 -5.13
C THR A 92 17.79 0.15 -6.49
N TRP A 93 18.61 0.17 -7.55
CA TRP A 93 18.17 -0.13 -8.90
C TRP A 93 17.62 -1.56 -9.05
N ASP A 94 18.21 -2.52 -8.33
CA ASP A 94 17.74 -3.92 -8.35
C ASP A 94 16.31 -4.04 -7.80
N VAL A 95 16.03 -3.34 -6.69
CA VAL A 95 14.67 -3.30 -6.13
C VAL A 95 13.71 -2.63 -7.13
N LEU A 96 14.07 -1.47 -7.68
CA LEU A 96 13.23 -0.79 -8.66
C LEU A 96 12.94 -1.69 -9.88
N SER A 97 13.94 -2.39 -10.40
CA SER A 97 13.77 -3.28 -11.55
C SER A 97 12.85 -4.48 -11.28
N PHE A 98 12.78 -4.92 -10.03
CA PHE A 98 11.91 -6.02 -9.60
C PHE A 98 10.44 -5.60 -9.42
N LEU A 99 10.17 -4.33 -9.10
CA LEU A 99 8.82 -3.87 -8.73
C LEU A 99 7.75 -4.08 -9.81
N PRO A 100 7.98 -3.88 -11.11
CA PRO A 100 6.96 -4.15 -12.12
C PRO A 100 6.51 -5.60 -12.13
N TYR A 101 7.46 -6.53 -12.05
CA TYR A 101 7.18 -7.97 -11.94
C TYR A 101 6.39 -8.27 -10.66
N PHE A 102 6.86 -7.78 -9.52
CA PHE A 102 6.23 -7.99 -8.22
C PHE A 102 4.82 -7.42 -8.15
N THR A 103 4.63 -6.20 -8.67
CA THR A 103 3.33 -5.54 -8.71
C THR A 103 2.33 -6.31 -9.56
N ALA A 104 2.75 -6.76 -10.73
CA ALA A 104 1.88 -7.49 -11.65
C ALA A 104 1.53 -8.89 -11.11
N THR A 105 2.52 -9.65 -10.64
CA THR A 105 2.31 -11.04 -10.20
C THR A 105 1.55 -11.16 -8.86
N ALA A 106 1.50 -10.12 -8.05
CA ALA A 106 0.65 -10.08 -6.86
C ALA A 106 -0.85 -10.28 -7.20
N SER A 107 -1.25 -9.94 -8.43
CA SER A 107 -2.60 -10.19 -8.92
C SER A 107 -2.97 -11.67 -8.95
N ASN A 108 -2.00 -12.58 -9.12
CA ASN A 108 -2.24 -14.04 -9.13
C ASN A 108 -2.84 -14.57 -7.81
N VAL A 109 -2.67 -13.83 -6.73
CA VAL A 109 -3.27 -14.14 -5.41
C VAL A 109 -4.34 -13.12 -5.01
N GLY A 110 -4.85 -12.36 -5.97
CA GLY A 110 -5.88 -11.35 -5.76
C GLY A 110 -5.40 -10.08 -5.06
N TYR A 111 -4.10 -9.94 -4.80
CA TYR A 111 -3.52 -8.79 -4.10
C TYR A 111 -3.12 -7.68 -5.09
N GLY A 112 -4.11 -7.05 -5.70
CA GLY A 112 -3.93 -6.16 -6.83
C GLY A 112 -4.02 -4.66 -6.52
N TYR A 113 -4.55 -4.25 -5.35
CA TYR A 113 -4.66 -2.83 -5.00
C TYR A 113 -3.65 -2.46 -3.91
N TRP A 114 -2.42 -2.31 -4.32
CA TRP A 114 -1.29 -2.08 -3.44
C TRP A 114 -0.20 -1.23 -4.10
N GLY A 115 0.84 -0.91 -3.35
CA GLY A 115 1.95 -0.12 -3.85
C GLY A 115 3.23 -0.37 -3.10
N HIS A 116 4.17 0.55 -3.27
CA HIS A 116 5.52 0.46 -2.72
C HIS A 116 5.95 1.81 -2.16
N ASP A 117 6.94 1.82 -1.31
CA ASP A 117 7.60 3.05 -0.88
C ASP A 117 8.44 3.61 -2.03
N ILE A 118 7.94 4.63 -2.70
CA ILE A 118 8.61 5.24 -3.86
C ILE A 118 9.97 5.81 -3.43
N GLY A 119 11.03 5.34 -4.11
CA GLY A 119 12.41 5.66 -3.79
C GLY A 119 13.03 4.80 -2.68
N GLY A 120 12.37 3.69 -2.32
CA GLY A 120 12.79 2.78 -1.24
C GLY A 120 12.50 3.33 0.16
N HIS A 121 12.53 2.46 1.15
CA HIS A 121 12.28 2.81 2.56
C HIS A 121 13.58 3.21 3.29
N MET A 122 14.69 2.57 2.97
CA MET A 122 16.00 2.81 3.61
C MET A 122 17.15 2.71 2.62
N GLN A 123 18.27 3.34 2.97
CA GLN A 123 19.49 3.22 2.18
C GLN A 123 20.21 1.89 2.43
N PRO A 124 20.89 1.35 1.42
CA PRO A 124 21.88 0.29 1.62
C PRO A 124 23.01 0.77 2.54
N LYS A 125 23.64 -0.20 3.22
CA LYS A 125 24.79 0.11 4.10
C LYS A 125 25.87 0.88 3.36
N GLY A 126 26.27 2.03 3.90
CA GLY A 126 27.34 2.87 3.35
C GLY A 126 26.86 3.97 2.40
N VAL A 127 25.63 3.93 1.94
CA VAL A 127 25.02 5.01 1.16
C VAL A 127 24.58 6.12 2.11
N ARG A 128 24.91 7.39 1.78
CA ARG A 128 24.72 8.53 2.68
C ARG A 128 23.71 9.56 2.19
N GLU A 129 23.21 9.38 0.98
CA GLU A 129 22.28 10.33 0.36
C GLU A 129 21.37 9.62 -0.65
N THR A 130 20.25 10.24 -0.94
CA THR A 130 19.33 9.77 -1.97
C THR A 130 19.92 10.01 -3.36
N ASP A 131 20.00 8.97 -4.19
CA ASP A 131 20.29 9.09 -5.61
C ASP A 131 19.10 9.76 -6.32
N PRO A 132 19.26 10.99 -6.87
CA PRO A 132 18.16 11.72 -7.49
C PRO A 132 17.64 11.05 -8.76
N GLU A 133 18.49 10.39 -9.54
CA GLU A 133 18.05 9.68 -10.74
C GLU A 133 17.22 8.45 -10.38
N LEU A 134 17.70 7.62 -9.46
CA LEU A 134 16.96 6.46 -8.96
C LEU A 134 15.60 6.88 -8.41
N TYR A 135 15.56 7.95 -7.62
CA TYR A 135 14.30 8.45 -7.08
C TYR A 135 13.35 8.94 -8.18
N THR A 136 13.89 9.66 -9.18
CA THR A 136 13.11 10.10 -10.35
C THR A 136 12.50 8.92 -11.10
N ARG A 137 13.30 7.89 -11.41
CA ARG A 137 12.82 6.69 -12.11
C ARG A 137 11.78 5.93 -11.29
N TRP A 138 11.95 5.91 -9.96
CA TRP A 138 10.97 5.28 -9.08
C TRP A 138 9.65 6.04 -9.05
N LEU A 139 9.69 7.39 -9.03
CA LEU A 139 8.49 8.21 -9.19
C LEU A 139 7.79 7.93 -10.51
N GLN A 140 8.54 7.88 -11.62
CA GLN A 140 7.99 7.57 -12.93
C GLN A 140 7.34 6.18 -12.98
N ALA A 141 7.97 5.15 -12.42
CA ALA A 141 7.40 3.81 -12.31
C ALA A 141 6.15 3.79 -11.40
N GLY A 142 6.22 4.50 -10.27
CA GLY A 142 5.14 4.58 -9.30
C GLY A 142 3.84 5.19 -9.83
N VAL A 143 3.91 6.02 -10.88
CA VAL A 143 2.73 6.60 -11.55
C VAL A 143 1.72 5.51 -11.95
N PHE A 144 2.19 4.34 -12.33
CA PHE A 144 1.38 3.25 -12.84
C PHE A 144 0.97 2.23 -11.76
N THR A 145 1.41 2.40 -10.52
CA THR A 145 0.98 1.52 -9.42
C THR A 145 -0.37 1.98 -8.85
N PRO A 146 -1.21 1.09 -8.30
CA PRO A 146 -2.48 1.47 -7.71
C PRO A 146 -2.33 2.51 -6.59
N ILE A 147 -1.35 2.32 -5.72
CA ILE A 147 -1.01 3.26 -4.63
C ILE A 147 0.26 4.03 -4.99
N PHE A 148 0.18 5.35 -4.97
CA PHE A 148 1.29 6.26 -5.20
C PHE A 148 1.67 6.93 -3.88
N LYS A 149 2.74 6.45 -3.26
CA LYS A 149 3.16 6.89 -1.91
C LYS A 149 4.66 7.07 -1.84
N THR A 150 5.12 8.25 -1.44
CA THR A 150 6.50 8.47 -1.00
C THR A 150 6.57 8.22 0.51
N HIS A 151 7.45 7.34 0.94
CA HIS A 151 7.63 7.01 2.35
C HIS A 151 9.04 6.47 2.58
N SER A 152 9.57 6.72 3.77
CA SER A 152 10.88 6.21 4.17
C SER A 152 11.02 6.18 5.69
N THR A 153 12.05 5.51 6.17
CA THR A 153 12.54 5.71 7.53
C THR A 153 12.89 7.20 7.74
N LYS A 154 12.95 7.61 9.00
CA LYS A 154 13.31 8.99 9.40
C LYS A 154 14.80 9.33 9.24
N ASP A 155 15.59 8.43 8.67
CA ASP A 155 17.02 8.62 8.44
C ASP A 155 17.27 9.80 7.50
N GLU A 156 18.18 10.68 7.85
CA GLU A 156 18.54 11.89 7.08
C GLU A 156 19.11 11.57 5.69
N THR A 157 19.57 10.34 5.47
CA THR A 157 20.02 9.86 4.16
C THR A 157 18.87 9.61 3.17
N MET A 158 17.62 9.65 3.66
CA MET A 158 16.41 9.38 2.87
C MET A 158 15.65 10.69 2.55
N GLU A 159 16.05 11.38 1.50
CA GLU A 159 15.34 12.58 1.05
C GLU A 159 14.17 12.21 0.12
N LYS A 160 12.96 12.66 0.47
CA LYS A 160 11.72 12.40 -0.30
C LYS A 160 11.03 13.67 -0.79
N ARG A 161 11.56 14.84 -0.46
CA ARG A 161 11.06 16.12 -0.94
C ARG A 161 11.58 16.37 -2.36
N PHE A 162 10.81 16.00 -3.36
CA PHE A 162 11.24 16.05 -4.77
C PHE A 162 11.66 17.46 -5.24
N TRP A 163 11.22 18.51 -4.56
CA TRP A 163 11.59 19.90 -4.87
C TRP A 163 13.02 20.31 -4.43
N VAL A 164 13.72 19.46 -3.69
CA VAL A 164 15.15 19.72 -3.33
C VAL A 164 16.13 19.21 -4.37
N PHE A 165 15.64 18.59 -5.45
CA PHE A 165 16.44 18.08 -6.57
C PHE A 165 16.22 18.93 -7.84
N PRO A 166 16.84 20.11 -7.95
CA PRO A 166 16.51 21.09 -9.00
C PRO A 166 16.71 20.57 -10.42
N GLU A 167 17.75 19.75 -10.66
CA GLU A 167 18.02 19.16 -11.99
C GLU A 167 17.01 18.09 -12.39
N HIS A 168 16.33 17.48 -11.43
CA HIS A 168 15.35 16.42 -11.64
C HIS A 168 13.89 16.88 -11.42
N PHE A 169 13.72 18.10 -10.91
CA PHE A 169 12.41 18.60 -10.48
C PHE A 169 11.35 18.55 -11.56
N ASP A 170 11.66 18.99 -12.77
CA ASP A 170 10.67 19.01 -13.85
C ASP A 170 10.25 17.61 -14.30
N ALA A 171 11.16 16.66 -14.32
CA ALA A 171 10.85 15.26 -14.61
C ALA A 171 9.96 14.65 -13.51
N MET A 172 10.28 14.88 -12.24
CA MET A 172 9.49 14.41 -11.11
C MET A 172 8.10 15.05 -11.09
N ARG A 173 8.03 16.36 -11.29
CA ARG A 173 6.76 17.10 -11.37
C ARG A 173 5.87 16.61 -12.52
N SER A 174 6.47 16.33 -13.67
CA SER A 174 5.75 15.79 -14.83
C SER A 174 5.18 14.40 -14.54
N ALA A 175 5.95 13.54 -13.88
CA ALA A 175 5.46 12.21 -13.44
C ALA A 175 4.27 12.34 -12.47
N ILE A 176 4.37 13.23 -11.48
CA ILE A 176 3.28 13.47 -10.52
C ILE A 176 2.02 14.00 -11.23
N ARG A 177 2.17 14.94 -12.16
CA ARG A 177 1.04 15.44 -12.96
C ARG A 177 0.39 14.34 -13.79
N LEU A 178 1.19 13.53 -14.46
CA LEU A 178 0.69 12.37 -15.20
C LEU A 178 -0.13 11.42 -14.28
N ARG A 179 0.30 11.23 -13.02
CA ARG A 179 -0.49 10.45 -12.06
C ARG A 179 -1.89 11.02 -11.84
N TYR A 180 -2.00 12.35 -11.74
CA TYR A 180 -3.30 13.01 -11.60
C TYR A 180 -4.14 12.91 -12.89
N ASP A 181 -3.53 13.06 -14.04
CA ASP A 181 -4.20 12.90 -15.33
C ASP A 181 -4.74 11.49 -15.54
N LEU A 182 -4.04 10.47 -15.01
CA LEU A 182 -4.46 9.07 -15.04
C LEU A 182 -5.53 8.71 -13.98
N SER A 183 -5.91 9.62 -13.08
CA SER A 183 -6.87 9.32 -12.01
C SER A 183 -8.20 8.74 -12.52
N PRO A 184 -8.83 9.23 -13.59
CA PRO A 184 -10.06 8.63 -14.14
C PRO A 184 -9.85 7.20 -14.65
N TYR A 185 -8.70 6.96 -15.29
CA TYR A 185 -8.33 5.62 -15.75
C TYR A 185 -8.13 4.65 -14.58
N ILE A 186 -7.35 5.07 -13.58
CA ILE A 186 -7.08 4.26 -12.38
C ILE A 186 -8.38 3.94 -11.64
N TYR A 187 -9.26 4.94 -11.48
CA TYR A 187 -10.57 4.74 -10.87
C TYR A 187 -11.42 3.72 -11.64
N THR A 188 -11.46 3.83 -12.96
CA THR A 188 -12.18 2.90 -13.85
C THR A 188 -11.62 1.48 -13.72
N MET A 189 -10.31 1.33 -13.71
CA MET A 189 -9.66 0.04 -13.57
C MET A 189 -9.83 -0.56 -12.17
N ALA A 190 -9.85 0.28 -11.13
CA ALA A 190 -10.19 -0.16 -9.77
C ALA A 190 -11.65 -0.65 -9.69
N ARG A 191 -12.57 0.01 -10.39
CA ARG A 191 -13.97 -0.46 -10.51
C ARG A 191 -14.05 -1.78 -11.25
N LYS A 192 -13.32 -1.94 -12.35
CA LYS A 192 -13.23 -3.22 -13.08
C LYS A 192 -12.66 -4.33 -12.18
N ALA A 193 -11.63 -4.03 -11.40
CA ALA A 193 -11.05 -4.97 -10.46
C ALA A 193 -12.06 -5.41 -9.38
N TYR A 194 -12.89 -4.50 -8.89
CA TYR A 194 -13.99 -4.83 -7.98
C TYR A 194 -15.03 -5.77 -8.61
N ASP A 195 -15.40 -5.51 -9.86
CA ASP A 195 -16.45 -6.27 -10.54
C ASP A 195 -15.98 -7.66 -11.02
N THR A 196 -14.69 -7.81 -11.36
CA THR A 196 -14.15 -9.00 -12.04
C THR A 196 -13.07 -9.74 -11.25
N GLY A 197 -12.48 -9.13 -10.23
CA GLY A 197 -11.28 -9.64 -9.54
C GLY A 197 -9.97 -9.42 -10.30
N VAL A 198 -10.02 -8.87 -11.52
CA VAL A 198 -8.82 -8.64 -12.34
C VAL A 198 -8.17 -7.31 -11.98
N SER A 199 -6.95 -7.39 -11.46
CA SER A 199 -6.20 -6.22 -10.97
C SER A 199 -5.88 -5.20 -12.05
N LEU A 200 -5.69 -3.93 -11.62
CA LEU A 200 -5.19 -2.85 -12.46
C LEU A 200 -3.81 -3.18 -13.06
N CYS A 201 -2.88 -3.64 -12.21
CA CYS A 201 -1.59 -4.15 -12.65
C CYS A 201 -1.66 -5.67 -12.69
N ARG A 202 -1.44 -6.26 -13.85
CA ARG A 202 -1.53 -7.71 -14.07
C ARG A 202 -0.54 -8.16 -15.11
N PRO A 203 -0.10 -9.42 -15.07
CA PRO A 203 0.71 -10.00 -16.13
C PRO A 203 -0.01 -10.05 -17.48
N LEU A 204 0.74 -9.96 -18.56
CA LEU A 204 0.18 -10.01 -19.92
C LEU A 204 -0.53 -11.32 -20.23
N TYR A 205 -0.12 -12.43 -19.62
CA TYR A 205 -0.76 -13.73 -19.82
C TYR A 205 -2.22 -13.80 -19.32
N TYR A 206 -2.74 -12.76 -18.63
CA TYR A 206 -4.17 -12.67 -18.34
C TYR A 206 -5.00 -12.36 -19.59
N GLU A 207 -4.41 -11.68 -20.56
CA GLU A 207 -5.05 -11.32 -21.82
C GLU A 207 -4.60 -12.25 -22.96
N TRP A 208 -3.35 -12.74 -22.88
CA TRP A 208 -2.71 -13.59 -23.89
C TRP A 208 -2.01 -14.78 -23.22
N PRO A 209 -2.77 -15.79 -22.76
CA PRO A 209 -2.21 -16.90 -22.00
C PRO A 209 -1.33 -17.86 -22.82
N GLU A 210 -1.42 -17.80 -24.14
CA GLU A 210 -0.69 -18.68 -25.07
C GLU A 210 0.61 -18.07 -25.61
N ASP A 211 0.92 -16.80 -25.24
CA ASP A 211 2.14 -16.09 -25.69
C ASP A 211 3.34 -16.30 -24.77
#